data_ecb21cc82409e340340df1ebb359283d
#
_entry.id   ecb21cc82409e340340df1ebb359283d
#
_cell.length_a   1.000
_cell.length_b   1.000
_cell.length_c   1.000
_cell.angle_alpha   90.00
_cell.angle_beta   90.00
_cell.angle_gamma   90.00
#
_symmetry.space_group_name_H-M   'P 1'
#
loop_
_entity.id
_entity.type
_entity.pdbx_description
1 polymer ?
#
loop_
_entity_poly.entity_id
_entity_poly.type
_entity_poly.pdbx_seq_one_letter_code
_entity_poly.pdbx_strand_id
1 'polypeptide(L)'
;MKVQLPVRQAILDRRTYEAPAEGRSDKVRLDFNENTSGCSPAVRRALAKLTVKHLAMYPEYQQPTERLARYFGVRPKELLLTNGGDDALRVFFDTFVEPNTSILICEPTFPMYRYWAEIAGAQVGALRYRANMQFPIAEVLESLRNNLRVLFIANPNNPTGTLIGEKELRCILEVATETVVVMDEAYAEFSDFTALPWIREYPQLFVARTFSKVAGLASLRLGAVIGCADSLALVRRAMPPYPVNLAALVAAAAAIGDPGRMRAYVAEVKRLRVWVAKELCELGVRTYPSAGNFLLADFGPTGPALFRKLEGKGILLRDRSKDMGSGFVRITMGTSEEMRQLLKLIRKEWKPAARVRPLQTN
;
A
#
# COMPACT_ATOMS: atom_id res chain seq x y z
N MET A 1 19.59 33.29 16.17
CA MET A 1 19.69 33.47 14.68
C MET A 1 18.91 32.37 14.00
N LYS A 2 17.94 32.70 13.16
CA LYS A 2 17.34 31.68 12.28
C LYS A 2 18.38 31.30 11.22
N VAL A 3 18.76 30.03 11.15
CA VAL A 3 19.68 29.54 10.13
C VAL A 3 18.96 29.69 8.77
N GLN A 4 19.55 30.47 7.87
CA GLN A 4 19.03 30.66 6.50
C GLN A 4 19.83 29.75 5.59
N LEU A 5 19.21 28.57 5.26
CA LEU A 5 19.78 27.63 4.32
C LEU A 5 19.11 27.79 2.95
N PRO A 6 19.82 27.56 1.83
CA PRO A 6 19.25 27.55 0.49
C PRO A 6 18.43 26.27 0.26
N VAL A 7 17.23 26.23 0.84
CA VAL A 7 16.32 25.08 0.76
C VAL A 7 15.41 25.24 -0.45
N ARG A 8 15.12 24.11 -1.15
CA ARG A 8 14.15 24.07 -2.25
C ARG A 8 12.79 24.55 -1.77
N GLN A 9 12.11 25.41 -2.59
CA GLN A 9 10.80 25.95 -2.23
C GLN A 9 9.77 24.84 -1.94
N ALA A 10 9.75 23.79 -2.77
CA ALA A 10 8.90 22.62 -2.58
C ALA A 10 9.05 21.95 -1.19
N ILE A 11 10.18 22.12 -0.52
CA ILE A 11 10.40 21.60 0.84
C ILE A 11 9.94 22.60 1.90
N LEU A 12 10.15 23.91 1.66
CA LEU A 12 9.71 24.98 2.58
C LEU A 12 8.18 25.03 2.72
N ASP A 13 7.46 24.76 1.65
CA ASP A 13 5.99 24.82 1.58
C ASP A 13 5.32 23.60 2.24
N ARG A 14 6.10 22.61 2.66
CA ARG A 14 5.58 21.36 3.20
C ARG A 14 5.52 21.30 4.71
N ARG A 15 4.51 20.62 5.21
CA ARG A 15 4.50 20.11 6.59
C ARG A 15 5.15 18.73 6.64
N THR A 16 5.87 18.46 7.71
CA THR A 16 6.43 17.12 7.99
C THR A 16 5.30 16.08 8.00
N TYR A 17 5.52 14.96 7.33
CA TYR A 17 4.61 13.82 7.42
C TYR A 17 4.82 13.13 8.77
N GLU A 18 3.82 13.22 9.64
CA GLU A 18 3.85 12.60 10.96
C GLU A 18 3.13 11.23 10.90
N ALA A 19 3.90 10.17 11.03
CA ALA A 19 3.37 8.84 11.29
C ALA A 19 3.48 8.53 12.79
N PRO A 20 2.46 7.92 13.43
CA PRO A 20 2.58 7.47 14.82
C PRO A 20 3.61 6.33 14.89
N ALA A 21 4.88 6.67 15.18
CA ALA A 21 5.97 5.71 15.17
C ALA A 21 6.21 5.08 16.56
N GLU A 22 5.93 5.81 17.62
CA GLU A 22 6.27 5.43 18.99
C GLU A 22 5.06 4.93 19.80
N GLY A 23 5.31 4.24 20.93
CA GLY A 23 4.28 3.78 21.86
C GLY A 23 3.35 2.71 21.31
N ARG A 24 3.85 1.84 20.39
CA ARG A 24 3.05 0.84 19.67
C ARG A 24 3.42 -0.61 19.99
N SER A 25 4.55 -0.85 20.66
CA SER A 25 5.13 -2.19 20.84
C SER A 25 4.28 -3.14 21.68
N ASP A 26 3.54 -2.60 22.65
CA ASP A 26 2.68 -3.28 23.61
C ASP A 26 1.19 -3.30 23.21
N LYS A 27 0.86 -2.79 22.02
CA LYS A 27 -0.52 -2.64 21.55
C LYS A 27 -0.86 -3.62 20.42
N VAL A 28 -2.13 -3.92 20.26
CA VAL A 28 -2.70 -4.62 19.10
C VAL A 28 -2.70 -3.66 17.92
N ARG A 29 -1.87 -3.94 16.92
CA ARG A 29 -1.52 -3.01 15.82
C ARG A 29 -2.36 -3.29 14.56
N LEU A 30 -3.52 -2.67 14.48
CA LEU A 30 -4.46 -2.83 13.36
C LEU A 30 -4.55 -1.56 12.49
N ASP A 31 -3.49 -0.74 12.48
CA ASP A 31 -3.45 0.59 11.86
C ASP A 31 -2.55 0.69 10.61
N PHE A 32 -1.49 -0.13 10.45
CA PHE A 32 -0.53 -0.02 9.35
C PHE A 32 -0.56 -1.16 8.34
N ASN A 33 -1.60 -1.99 8.35
CA ASN A 33 -1.74 -3.14 7.47
C ASN A 33 -0.53 -4.09 7.57
N GLU A 34 0.01 -4.24 8.79
CA GLU A 34 1.09 -5.17 9.09
C GLU A 34 0.56 -6.61 9.17
N ASN A 35 1.41 -7.58 8.96
CA ASN A 35 1.10 -8.98 9.24
C ASN A 35 1.35 -9.26 10.73
N THR A 36 0.33 -9.16 11.57
CA THR A 36 0.45 -9.35 13.02
C THR A 36 0.73 -10.81 13.43
N SER A 37 0.49 -11.78 12.52
CA SER A 37 0.90 -13.17 12.75
C SER A 37 2.39 -13.41 12.52
N GLY A 38 3.13 -12.38 12.08
CA GLY A 38 4.57 -12.42 11.87
C GLY A 38 5.00 -13.11 10.56
N CYS A 39 6.29 -13.07 10.28
CA CYS A 39 6.89 -13.75 9.14
C CYS A 39 7.02 -15.26 9.35
N SER A 40 7.38 -16.00 8.28
CA SER A 40 7.69 -17.43 8.38
C SER A 40 8.84 -17.70 9.37
N PRO A 41 8.75 -18.75 10.20
CA PRO A 41 9.87 -19.20 11.03
C PRO A 41 11.16 -19.50 10.23
N ALA A 42 11.04 -19.81 8.94
CA ALA A 42 12.18 -19.98 8.04
C ALA A 42 12.99 -18.68 7.90
N VAL A 43 12.34 -17.53 7.93
CA VAL A 43 13.00 -16.21 7.90
C VAL A 43 13.92 -16.05 9.12
N ARG A 44 13.43 -16.32 10.34
CA ARG A 44 14.25 -16.23 11.55
C ARG A 44 15.45 -17.16 11.49
N ARG A 45 15.25 -18.42 11.04
CA ARG A 45 16.34 -19.39 10.88
C ARG A 45 17.38 -18.95 9.84
N ALA A 46 16.95 -18.33 8.76
CA ALA A 46 17.85 -17.84 7.73
C ALA A 46 18.67 -16.63 8.23
N LEU A 47 18.04 -15.69 8.90
CA LEU A 47 18.72 -14.52 9.49
C LEU A 47 19.73 -14.91 10.57
N ALA A 48 19.43 -15.93 11.38
CA ALA A 48 20.35 -16.44 12.41
C ALA A 48 21.64 -17.07 11.85
N LYS A 49 21.71 -17.36 10.55
CA LYS A 49 22.91 -17.86 9.88
C LYS A 49 23.84 -16.75 9.36
N LEU A 50 23.42 -15.50 9.48
CA LEU A 50 24.27 -14.37 9.08
C LEU A 50 25.44 -14.25 10.04
N THR A 51 26.65 -14.24 9.48
CA THR A 51 27.91 -14.09 10.22
C THR A 51 28.33 -12.63 10.28
N VAL A 52 29.27 -12.30 11.16
CA VAL A 52 29.89 -10.95 11.22
C VAL A 52 30.44 -10.53 9.87
N LYS A 53 31.07 -11.46 9.12
CA LYS A 53 31.58 -11.20 7.77
C LYS A 53 30.48 -10.82 6.79
N HIS A 54 29.33 -11.51 6.82
CA HIS A 54 28.18 -11.18 5.97
C HIS A 54 27.66 -9.77 6.26
N LEU A 55 27.65 -9.34 7.52
CA LEU A 55 27.16 -8.01 7.90
C LEU A 55 28.12 -6.88 7.54
N ALA A 56 29.41 -7.18 7.40
CA ALA A 56 30.44 -6.19 7.09
C ALA A 56 30.64 -5.93 5.59
N MET A 57 30.04 -6.76 4.72
CA MET A 57 30.28 -6.71 3.27
C MET A 57 29.02 -6.33 2.50
N TYR A 58 29.19 -5.65 1.35
CA TYR A 58 28.08 -5.40 0.43
C TYR A 58 27.50 -6.71 -0.10
N PRO A 59 26.16 -6.82 -0.23
CA PRO A 59 25.53 -8.03 -0.73
C PRO A 59 25.70 -8.21 -2.24
N GLU A 60 25.69 -9.46 -2.68
CA GLU A 60 25.54 -9.82 -4.09
C GLU A 60 24.05 -9.87 -4.45
N TYR A 61 23.67 -9.27 -5.59
CA TYR A 61 22.27 -9.14 -5.99
C TYR A 61 21.82 -10.18 -7.02
N GLN A 62 22.72 -10.82 -7.75
CA GLN A 62 22.36 -11.69 -8.86
C GLN A 62 21.43 -12.81 -8.41
N GLN A 63 21.88 -13.65 -7.48
CA GLN A 63 21.12 -14.81 -7.02
C GLN A 63 19.79 -14.44 -6.34
N PRO A 64 19.74 -13.45 -5.43
CA PRO A 64 18.46 -12.97 -4.87
C PRO A 64 17.51 -12.45 -5.95
N THR A 65 17.98 -11.67 -6.92
CA THR A 65 17.15 -11.15 -8.02
C THR A 65 16.59 -12.27 -8.87
N GLU A 66 17.37 -13.27 -9.24
CA GLU A 66 16.91 -14.44 -10.01
C GLU A 66 15.81 -15.23 -9.25
N ARG A 67 15.97 -15.40 -7.94
CA ARG A 67 14.99 -16.09 -7.09
C ARG A 67 13.66 -15.31 -7.00
N LEU A 68 13.75 -13.99 -6.79
CA LEU A 68 12.58 -13.12 -6.69
C LEU A 68 11.89 -12.93 -8.04
N ALA A 69 12.65 -12.85 -9.14
CA ALA A 69 12.09 -12.82 -10.49
C ALA A 69 11.27 -14.10 -10.79
N ARG A 70 11.79 -15.28 -10.43
CA ARG A 70 11.03 -16.54 -10.54
C ARG A 70 9.76 -16.54 -9.68
N TYR A 71 9.82 -15.99 -8.48
CA TYR A 71 8.63 -15.85 -7.62
C TYR A 71 7.53 -15.01 -8.27
N PHE A 72 7.90 -13.89 -8.93
CA PHE A 72 6.97 -13.02 -9.64
C PHE A 72 6.61 -13.51 -11.06
N GLY A 73 7.23 -14.58 -11.56
CA GLY A 73 6.99 -15.07 -12.93
C GLY A 73 7.58 -14.16 -14.03
N VAL A 74 8.62 -13.39 -13.71
CA VAL A 74 9.28 -12.45 -14.63
C VAL A 74 10.75 -12.82 -14.84
N ARG A 75 11.40 -12.18 -15.83
CA ARG A 75 12.85 -12.35 -16.07
C ARG A 75 13.65 -11.45 -15.11
N PRO A 76 14.90 -11.82 -14.74
CA PRO A 76 15.71 -10.99 -13.85
C PRO A 76 15.89 -9.53 -14.32
N LYS A 77 15.94 -9.30 -15.63
CA LYS A 77 16.03 -7.96 -16.23
C LYS A 77 14.73 -7.15 -16.17
N GLU A 78 13.62 -7.79 -15.82
CA GLU A 78 12.29 -7.18 -15.62
C GLU A 78 12.01 -6.86 -14.15
N LEU A 79 13.00 -6.95 -13.28
CA LEU A 79 12.90 -6.73 -11.83
C LEU A 79 14.02 -5.81 -11.33
N LEU A 80 13.64 -4.79 -10.56
CA LEU A 80 14.54 -3.96 -9.76
C LEU A 80 14.13 -4.05 -8.29
N LEU A 81 15.08 -4.32 -7.40
CA LEU A 81 14.85 -4.40 -5.97
C LEU A 81 15.00 -3.00 -5.35
N THR A 82 14.13 -2.66 -4.42
CA THR A 82 14.06 -1.34 -3.76
C THR A 82 14.00 -1.47 -2.24
N ASN A 83 14.34 -0.41 -1.53
CA ASN A 83 14.26 -0.35 -0.06
C ASN A 83 12.80 -0.14 0.43
N GLY A 84 11.96 -1.14 0.15
CA GLY A 84 10.52 -1.10 0.39
C GLY A 84 9.73 -0.46 -0.74
N GLY A 85 8.39 -0.45 -0.59
CA GLY A 85 7.48 0.17 -1.57
C GLY A 85 7.65 1.68 -1.67
N ASP A 86 7.98 2.36 -0.58
CA ASP A 86 8.19 3.81 -0.59
C ASP A 86 9.37 4.21 -1.46
N ASP A 87 10.46 3.42 -1.45
CA ASP A 87 11.61 3.63 -2.33
C ASP A 87 11.27 3.29 -3.80
N ALA A 88 10.43 2.29 -4.05
CA ALA A 88 9.90 2.01 -5.37
C ALA A 88 9.16 3.24 -5.94
N LEU A 89 8.33 3.89 -5.12
CA LEU A 89 7.63 5.13 -5.52
C LEU A 89 8.64 6.26 -5.77
N ARG A 90 9.59 6.50 -4.85
CA ARG A 90 10.63 7.53 -5.01
C ARG A 90 11.37 7.40 -6.34
N VAL A 91 11.74 6.17 -6.71
CA VAL A 91 12.46 5.91 -7.96
C VAL A 91 11.64 6.29 -9.21
N PHE A 92 10.31 6.11 -9.19
CA PHE A 92 9.45 6.60 -10.28
C PHE A 92 9.46 8.13 -10.37
N PHE A 93 9.39 8.83 -9.24
CA PHE A 93 9.47 10.29 -9.21
C PHE A 93 10.83 10.76 -9.71
N ASP A 94 11.93 10.17 -9.24
CA ASP A 94 13.29 10.51 -9.68
C ASP A 94 13.52 10.22 -11.18
N THR A 95 12.77 9.28 -11.78
CA THR A 95 12.93 8.91 -13.19
C THR A 95 12.05 9.72 -14.14
N PHE A 96 10.80 9.99 -13.77
CA PHE A 96 9.77 10.46 -14.72
C PHE A 96 9.21 11.86 -14.41
N VAL A 97 9.51 12.42 -13.22
CA VAL A 97 8.84 13.64 -12.77
C VAL A 97 9.84 14.77 -12.54
N GLU A 98 9.66 15.84 -13.30
CA GLU A 98 10.34 17.13 -13.14
C GLU A 98 9.39 18.15 -12.49
N PRO A 99 9.88 19.30 -12.01
CA PRO A 99 9.03 20.38 -11.55
C PRO A 99 7.98 20.77 -12.61
N ASN A 100 6.75 21.01 -12.18
CA ASN A 100 5.56 21.31 -13.03
C ASN A 100 5.07 20.16 -13.92
N THR A 101 5.65 18.95 -13.79
CA THR A 101 5.11 17.76 -14.46
C THR A 101 3.71 17.42 -13.93
N SER A 102 2.75 17.16 -14.83
CA SER A 102 1.40 16.73 -14.45
C SER A 102 1.37 15.25 -14.08
N ILE A 103 0.87 14.93 -12.89
CA ILE A 103 0.59 13.56 -12.46
C ILE A 103 -0.86 13.42 -12.01
N LEU A 104 -1.40 12.20 -12.08
CA LEU A 104 -2.77 11.89 -11.65
C LEU A 104 -2.79 10.83 -10.56
N ILE A 105 -3.62 11.08 -9.55
CA ILE A 105 -3.95 10.11 -8.49
C ILE A 105 -5.46 10.03 -8.29
N CYS A 106 -5.97 8.90 -7.79
CA CYS A 106 -7.38 8.75 -7.43
C CYS A 106 -7.51 8.71 -5.90
N GLU A 107 -8.09 9.73 -5.29
CA GLU A 107 -8.23 9.89 -3.84
C GLU A 107 -9.62 9.47 -3.30
N PRO A 108 -9.69 8.94 -2.06
CA PRO A 108 -8.59 8.75 -1.12
C PRO A 108 -7.70 7.56 -1.51
N THR A 109 -6.37 7.71 -1.35
CA THR A 109 -5.39 6.67 -1.68
C THR A 109 -4.19 6.72 -0.72
N PHE A 110 -3.11 6.04 -1.08
CA PHE A 110 -1.87 6.03 -0.30
C PHE A 110 -1.21 7.42 -0.36
N PRO A 111 -0.99 8.09 0.79
CA PRO A 111 -0.58 9.50 0.82
C PRO A 111 0.82 9.74 0.25
N MET A 112 1.64 8.69 0.09
CA MET A 112 3.01 8.84 -0.42
C MET A 112 3.07 9.24 -1.89
N TYR A 113 2.01 9.03 -2.70
CA TYR A 113 1.98 9.54 -4.07
C TYR A 113 2.01 11.07 -4.07
N ARG A 114 1.11 11.70 -3.31
CA ARG A 114 1.09 13.16 -3.14
C ARG A 114 2.36 13.65 -2.45
N TYR A 115 2.84 12.91 -1.44
CA TYR A 115 4.07 13.23 -0.72
C TYR A 115 5.26 13.38 -1.66
N TRP A 116 5.54 12.41 -2.51
CA TRP A 116 6.66 12.45 -3.44
C TRP A 116 6.43 13.47 -4.58
N ALA A 117 5.19 13.62 -5.05
CA ALA A 117 4.83 14.61 -6.06
C ALA A 117 5.14 16.05 -5.61
N GLU A 118 4.75 16.39 -4.40
CA GLU A 118 5.03 17.69 -3.81
C GLU A 118 6.53 17.92 -3.63
N ILE A 119 7.31 16.89 -3.20
CA ILE A 119 8.77 16.97 -3.13
C ILE A 119 9.40 17.21 -4.50
N ALA A 120 8.88 16.56 -5.54
CA ALA A 120 9.35 16.75 -6.91
C ALA A 120 8.92 18.10 -7.52
N GLY A 121 7.98 18.82 -6.90
CA GLY A 121 7.40 20.04 -7.45
C GLY A 121 6.41 19.77 -8.59
N ALA A 122 5.79 18.59 -8.62
CA ALA A 122 4.83 18.19 -9.63
C ALA A 122 3.45 18.84 -9.43
N GLN A 123 2.69 18.97 -10.51
CA GLN A 123 1.28 19.34 -10.48
C GLN A 123 0.44 18.08 -10.29
N VAL A 124 -0.31 18.02 -9.18
CA VAL A 124 -1.11 16.86 -8.82
C VAL A 124 -2.57 17.06 -9.22
N GLY A 125 -3.00 16.37 -10.26
CA GLY A 125 -4.42 16.11 -10.53
C GLY A 125 -4.94 15.03 -9.58
N ALA A 126 -6.11 15.27 -8.98
CA ALA A 126 -6.74 14.31 -8.08
C ALA A 126 -8.20 14.07 -8.46
N LEU A 127 -8.53 12.84 -8.79
CA LEU A 127 -9.91 12.39 -9.00
C LEU A 127 -10.44 11.73 -7.73
N ARG A 128 -11.73 11.90 -7.45
CA ARG A 128 -12.35 11.29 -6.26
C ARG A 128 -12.96 9.93 -6.58
N TYR A 129 -12.72 8.95 -5.73
CA TYR A 129 -13.52 7.73 -5.71
C TYR A 129 -15.00 8.09 -5.51
N ARG A 130 -15.91 7.34 -6.13
CA ARG A 130 -17.35 7.54 -5.97
C ARG A 130 -17.79 7.24 -4.55
N ALA A 131 -18.98 7.69 -4.15
CA ALA A 131 -19.51 7.53 -2.78
C ALA A 131 -19.56 6.05 -2.31
N ASN A 132 -19.68 5.10 -3.24
CA ASN A 132 -19.60 3.65 -2.99
C ASN A 132 -18.18 3.08 -3.08
N MET A 133 -17.15 3.92 -3.14
CA MET A 133 -15.73 3.58 -3.32
C MET A 133 -15.40 2.91 -4.66
N GLN A 134 -16.23 3.11 -5.69
CA GLN A 134 -15.88 2.70 -7.06
C GLN A 134 -14.81 3.61 -7.67
N PHE A 135 -13.94 3.00 -8.47
CA PHE A 135 -12.89 3.71 -9.21
C PHE A 135 -13.49 4.60 -10.30
N PRO A 136 -13.00 5.85 -10.48
CA PRO A 136 -13.53 6.82 -11.43
C PRO A 136 -12.95 6.59 -12.84
N ILE A 137 -13.24 5.44 -13.46
CA ILE A 137 -12.61 5.03 -14.72
C ILE A 137 -12.85 6.01 -15.86
N ALA A 138 -14.05 6.56 -16.00
CA ALA A 138 -14.39 7.48 -17.10
C ALA A 138 -13.57 8.78 -17.02
N GLU A 139 -13.46 9.34 -15.81
CA GLU A 139 -12.72 10.56 -15.51
C GLU A 139 -11.19 10.34 -15.68
N VAL A 140 -10.71 9.14 -15.37
CA VAL A 140 -9.30 8.75 -15.62
C VAL A 140 -9.02 8.70 -17.12
N LEU A 141 -9.88 8.03 -17.91
CA LEU A 141 -9.72 7.93 -19.36
C LEU A 141 -9.78 9.31 -20.05
N GLU A 142 -10.61 10.22 -19.55
CA GLU A 142 -10.65 11.60 -20.02
C GLU A 142 -9.35 12.36 -19.70
N SER A 143 -8.85 12.20 -18.46
CA SER A 143 -7.61 12.85 -18.01
C SER A 143 -6.38 12.39 -18.80
N LEU A 144 -6.33 11.14 -19.26
CA LEU A 144 -5.24 10.59 -20.07
C LEU A 144 -5.11 11.23 -21.45
N ARG A 145 -6.15 11.90 -21.95
CA ARG A 145 -6.12 12.63 -23.21
C ARG A 145 -5.42 14.01 -23.11
N ASN A 146 -5.16 14.45 -21.89
CA ASN A 146 -4.43 15.68 -21.61
C ASN A 146 -2.99 15.32 -21.24
N ASN A 147 -2.02 16.17 -21.51
CA ASN A 147 -0.57 15.94 -21.31
C ASN A 147 -0.23 15.46 -19.87
N LEU A 148 -0.57 14.21 -19.55
CA LEU A 148 -0.35 13.55 -18.28
C LEU A 148 0.93 12.71 -18.35
N ARG A 149 1.87 12.97 -17.44
CA ARG A 149 3.15 12.23 -17.43
C ARG A 149 3.05 10.89 -16.68
N VAL A 150 2.42 10.87 -15.51
CA VAL A 150 2.34 9.67 -14.67
C VAL A 150 0.96 9.51 -14.07
N LEU A 151 0.40 8.32 -14.16
CA LEU A 151 -0.81 7.89 -13.45
C LEU A 151 -0.42 6.86 -12.38
N PHE A 152 -0.70 7.14 -11.10
CA PHE A 152 -0.54 6.20 -10.00
C PHE A 152 -1.87 5.56 -9.62
N ILE A 153 -1.91 4.24 -9.61
CA ILE A 153 -3.09 3.44 -9.22
C ILE A 153 -2.66 2.41 -8.16
N ALA A 154 -3.14 2.55 -6.94
CA ALA A 154 -3.04 1.48 -5.95
C ALA A 154 -4.10 0.40 -6.25
N ASN A 155 -3.68 -0.86 -6.40
CA ASN A 155 -4.59 -1.96 -6.74
C ASN A 155 -4.22 -3.26 -6.04
N PRO A 156 -4.92 -3.67 -4.99
CA PRO A 156 -6.06 -3.00 -4.30
C PRO A 156 -5.73 -1.64 -3.67
N ASN A 157 -6.67 -0.70 -3.76
CA ASN A 157 -6.46 0.64 -3.23
C ASN A 157 -6.50 0.68 -1.69
N ASN A 158 -5.65 1.45 -1.10
CA ASN A 158 -5.62 1.78 0.33
C ASN A 158 -6.01 3.26 0.51
N PRO A 159 -7.13 3.59 1.21
CA PRO A 159 -7.79 2.77 2.22
C PRO A 159 -9.10 2.10 1.77
N THR A 160 -9.57 2.30 0.53
CA THR A 160 -10.91 1.89 0.12
C THR A 160 -11.09 0.39 -0.02
N GLY A 161 -9.99 -0.36 -0.29
CA GLY A 161 -10.02 -1.77 -0.60
C GLY A 161 -10.46 -2.08 -2.04
N THR A 162 -10.78 -1.07 -2.83
CA THR A 162 -11.25 -1.19 -4.22
C THR A 162 -10.21 -1.90 -5.08
N LEU A 163 -10.68 -2.79 -5.92
CA LEU A 163 -9.91 -3.49 -6.94
C LEU A 163 -10.46 -3.10 -8.32
N ILE A 164 -9.58 -2.65 -9.22
CA ILE A 164 -9.88 -2.59 -10.66
C ILE A 164 -9.48 -3.91 -11.30
N GLY A 165 -10.23 -4.33 -12.30
CA GLY A 165 -9.99 -5.59 -13.00
C GLY A 165 -9.21 -5.42 -14.29
N GLU A 166 -9.07 -6.52 -15.03
CA GLU A 166 -8.38 -6.56 -16.31
C GLU A 166 -8.97 -5.57 -17.32
N LYS A 167 -10.30 -5.53 -17.43
CA LYS A 167 -10.99 -4.69 -18.40
C LYS A 167 -10.68 -3.21 -18.22
N GLU A 168 -10.78 -2.73 -16.98
CA GLU A 168 -10.48 -1.33 -16.66
C GLU A 168 -9.00 -1.01 -16.92
N LEU A 169 -8.09 -1.90 -16.51
CA LEU A 169 -6.67 -1.68 -16.72
C LEU A 169 -6.32 -1.67 -18.21
N ARG A 170 -6.85 -2.58 -19.03
CA ARG A 170 -6.60 -2.58 -20.47
C ARG A 170 -7.09 -1.28 -21.13
N CYS A 171 -8.30 -0.82 -20.81
CA CYS A 171 -8.79 0.47 -21.32
C CYS A 171 -7.85 1.64 -20.95
N ILE A 172 -7.30 1.63 -19.73
CA ILE A 172 -6.32 2.64 -19.30
C ILE A 172 -5.04 2.55 -20.14
N LEU A 173 -4.48 1.36 -20.31
CA LEU A 173 -3.19 1.15 -20.99
C LEU A 173 -3.27 1.46 -22.48
N GLU A 174 -4.39 1.15 -23.13
CA GLU A 174 -4.65 1.48 -24.54
C GLU A 174 -4.73 2.99 -24.81
N VAL A 175 -5.23 3.76 -23.84
CA VAL A 175 -5.29 5.24 -23.95
C VAL A 175 -3.99 5.90 -23.48
N ALA A 176 -3.30 5.32 -22.51
CA ALA A 176 -2.10 5.87 -21.86
C ALA A 176 -0.82 5.64 -22.69
N THR A 177 -0.81 5.93 -23.99
CA THR A 177 0.33 5.64 -24.88
C THR A 177 1.59 6.43 -24.55
N GLU A 178 1.45 7.64 -24.00
CA GLU A 178 2.56 8.53 -23.61
C GLU A 178 2.60 8.80 -22.09
N THR A 179 1.73 8.14 -21.33
CA THR A 179 1.63 8.26 -19.88
C THR A 179 2.21 7.03 -19.21
N VAL A 180 3.14 7.22 -18.28
CA VAL A 180 3.62 6.14 -17.40
C VAL A 180 2.50 5.72 -16.45
N VAL A 181 2.15 4.44 -16.44
CA VAL A 181 1.14 3.85 -15.55
C VAL A 181 1.83 3.04 -14.48
N VAL A 182 1.72 3.46 -13.22
CA VAL A 182 2.29 2.78 -12.06
C VAL A 182 1.16 2.08 -11.31
N MET A 183 1.15 0.75 -11.36
CA MET A 183 0.27 -0.11 -10.56
C MET A 183 0.97 -0.43 -9.24
N ASP A 184 0.51 0.18 -8.14
CA ASP A 184 0.98 -0.19 -6.80
C ASP A 184 0.19 -1.40 -6.30
N GLU A 185 0.82 -2.54 -6.39
CA GLU A 185 0.27 -3.85 -6.01
C GLU A 185 0.76 -4.31 -4.63
N ALA A 186 0.88 -3.40 -3.68
CA ALA A 186 1.31 -3.73 -2.31
C ALA A 186 0.39 -4.75 -1.60
N TYR A 187 -0.82 -4.95 -2.10
CA TYR A 187 -1.83 -5.87 -1.53
C TYR A 187 -2.27 -6.96 -2.52
N ALA A 188 -1.59 -7.14 -3.65
CA ALA A 188 -2.03 -8.03 -4.73
C ALA A 188 -2.23 -9.48 -4.28
N GLU A 189 -1.42 -9.98 -3.33
CA GLU A 189 -1.54 -11.35 -2.83
C GLU A 189 -2.89 -11.63 -2.11
N PHE A 190 -3.60 -10.59 -1.67
CA PHE A 190 -4.92 -10.70 -1.05
C PHE A 190 -6.08 -10.60 -2.04
N SER A 191 -5.76 -10.32 -3.32
CA SER A 191 -6.69 -10.29 -4.45
C SER A 191 -6.38 -11.44 -5.42
N ASP A 192 -7.22 -11.58 -6.44
CA ASP A 192 -7.01 -12.56 -7.51
C ASP A 192 -6.59 -11.86 -8.82
N PHE A 193 -5.94 -10.69 -8.70
CA PHE A 193 -5.53 -9.84 -9.81
C PHE A 193 -4.07 -9.38 -9.69
N THR A 194 -3.36 -9.34 -10.83
CA THR A 194 -2.06 -8.67 -10.99
C THR A 194 -1.89 -8.17 -12.42
N ALA A 195 -1.24 -7.04 -12.59
CA ALA A 195 -0.88 -6.47 -13.88
C ALA A 195 0.41 -7.08 -14.48
N LEU A 196 1.12 -7.94 -13.77
CA LEU A 196 2.39 -8.54 -14.21
C LEU A 196 2.35 -9.20 -15.59
N PRO A 197 1.27 -9.89 -16.03
CA PRO A 197 1.23 -10.48 -17.37
C PRO A 197 1.40 -9.47 -18.51
N TRP A 198 1.03 -8.21 -18.32
CA TRP A 198 0.98 -7.18 -19.37
C TRP A 198 2.22 -6.29 -19.45
N ILE A 199 3.20 -6.40 -18.56
CA ILE A 199 4.41 -5.55 -18.55
C ILE A 199 5.23 -5.63 -19.86
N ARG A 200 5.09 -6.71 -20.63
CA ARG A 200 5.79 -6.89 -21.93
C ARG A 200 4.97 -6.34 -23.09
N GLU A 201 3.66 -6.29 -22.96
CA GLU A 201 2.74 -5.78 -23.96
C GLU A 201 2.67 -4.25 -23.91
N TYR A 202 2.78 -3.67 -22.68
CA TYR A 202 2.68 -2.23 -22.44
C TYR A 202 3.97 -1.69 -21.79
N PRO A 203 4.92 -1.14 -22.59
CA PRO A 203 6.19 -0.62 -22.07
C PRO A 203 6.06 0.49 -21.04
N GLN A 204 4.94 1.23 -21.05
CA GLN A 204 4.63 2.28 -20.09
C GLN A 204 4.08 1.75 -18.76
N LEU A 205 3.79 0.45 -18.64
CA LEU A 205 3.28 -0.16 -17.42
C LEU A 205 4.42 -0.59 -16.49
N PHE A 206 4.32 -0.12 -15.25
CA PHE A 206 5.17 -0.57 -14.14
C PHE A 206 4.32 -1.09 -12.98
N VAL A 207 4.83 -2.10 -12.30
CA VAL A 207 4.21 -2.69 -11.12
C VAL A 207 5.14 -2.52 -9.92
N ALA A 208 4.66 -1.87 -8.86
CA ALA A 208 5.35 -1.79 -7.58
C ALA A 208 4.87 -2.93 -6.65
N ARG A 209 5.80 -3.62 -6.00
CA ARG A 209 5.55 -4.72 -5.05
C ARG A 209 6.28 -4.50 -3.72
N THR A 210 5.79 -5.12 -2.66
CA THR A 210 6.42 -5.06 -1.34
C THR A 210 6.32 -6.39 -0.60
N PHE A 211 7.34 -6.70 0.18
CA PHE A 211 7.34 -7.83 1.12
C PHE A 211 6.85 -7.45 2.52
N SER A 212 6.45 -6.20 2.71
CA SER A 212 5.98 -5.69 4.01
C SER A 212 4.66 -6.30 4.46
N LYS A 213 3.79 -6.76 3.54
CA LYS A 213 2.41 -7.17 3.84
C LYS A 213 2.32 -8.69 3.97
N VAL A 214 2.20 -9.42 2.87
CA VAL A 214 1.99 -10.89 2.91
C VAL A 214 3.15 -11.62 3.57
N ALA A 215 4.39 -11.24 3.29
CA ALA A 215 5.57 -11.90 3.85
C ALA A 215 5.87 -11.52 5.31
N GLY A 216 5.26 -10.44 5.84
CA GLY A 216 5.49 -9.96 7.21
C GLY A 216 6.90 -9.38 7.43
N LEU A 217 7.48 -8.75 6.42
CA LEU A 217 8.86 -8.22 6.44
C LEU A 217 8.90 -6.68 6.47
N ALA A 218 7.91 -6.04 7.10
CA ALA A 218 7.77 -4.58 7.08
C ALA A 218 9.01 -3.84 7.61
N SER A 219 9.65 -4.35 8.67
CA SER A 219 10.85 -3.76 9.26
C SER A 219 12.13 -3.92 8.41
N LEU A 220 12.17 -4.90 7.51
CA LEU A 220 13.35 -5.20 6.69
C LEU A 220 13.41 -4.38 5.41
N ARG A 221 12.34 -3.66 5.07
CA ARG A 221 12.31 -2.73 3.94
C ARG A 221 12.72 -3.38 2.62
N LEU A 222 11.92 -4.32 2.09
CA LEU A 222 12.09 -4.85 0.75
C LEU A 222 10.86 -4.60 -0.11
N GLY A 223 11.10 -4.03 -1.28
CA GLY A 223 10.15 -3.83 -2.36
C GLY A 223 10.76 -4.16 -3.72
N ALA A 224 9.99 -3.96 -4.74
CA ALA A 224 10.41 -4.18 -6.12
C ALA A 224 9.66 -3.26 -7.09
N VAL A 225 10.33 -2.87 -8.16
CA VAL A 225 9.75 -2.30 -9.38
C VAL A 225 9.86 -3.35 -10.47
N ILE A 226 8.76 -3.63 -11.15
CA ILE A 226 8.66 -4.64 -12.20
C ILE A 226 8.09 -3.95 -13.45
N GLY A 227 8.68 -4.22 -14.61
CA GLY A 227 8.27 -3.65 -15.88
C GLY A 227 8.98 -4.32 -17.05
N CYS A 228 8.75 -3.89 -18.28
CA CYS A 228 9.51 -4.44 -19.40
C CYS A 228 11.00 -4.08 -19.25
N ALA A 229 11.88 -4.91 -19.82
CA ALA A 229 13.32 -4.81 -19.60
C ALA A 229 13.90 -3.46 -20.06
N ASP A 230 13.43 -2.94 -21.20
CA ASP A 230 13.96 -1.71 -21.79
C ASP A 230 13.51 -0.48 -20.96
N SER A 231 12.27 -0.45 -20.50
CA SER A 231 11.76 0.60 -19.61
C SER A 231 12.46 0.57 -18.25
N LEU A 232 12.70 -0.62 -17.67
CA LEU A 232 13.44 -0.75 -16.41
C LEU A 232 14.92 -0.36 -16.54
N ALA A 233 15.51 -0.47 -17.72
CA ALA A 233 16.87 0.03 -17.95
C ALA A 233 16.98 1.54 -17.75
N LEU A 234 15.92 2.29 -18.05
CA LEU A 234 15.83 3.73 -17.78
C LEU A 234 15.67 3.99 -16.27
N VAL A 235 14.76 3.29 -15.60
CA VAL A 235 14.52 3.40 -14.15
C VAL A 235 15.79 3.08 -13.35
N ARG A 236 16.56 2.09 -13.78
CA ARG A 236 17.84 1.72 -13.14
C ARG A 236 18.84 2.87 -13.07
N ARG A 237 18.82 3.82 -14.02
CA ARG A 237 19.75 4.98 -14.03
C ARG A 237 19.51 5.93 -12.85
N ALA A 238 18.28 5.94 -12.28
CA ALA A 238 17.93 6.76 -11.13
C ALA A 238 18.17 6.04 -9.79
N MET A 239 18.68 4.80 -9.79
CA MET A 239 18.86 4.00 -8.59
C MET A 239 20.31 3.93 -8.11
N PRO A 240 20.55 3.95 -6.78
CA PRO A 240 21.88 3.66 -6.25
C PRO A 240 22.26 2.18 -6.48
N PRO A 241 23.59 1.85 -6.48
CA PRO A 241 24.04 0.49 -6.78
C PRO A 241 23.69 -0.56 -5.71
N TYR A 242 23.48 -0.15 -4.44
CA TYR A 242 23.19 -1.03 -3.30
C TYR A 242 21.92 -0.59 -2.55
N PRO A 243 20.73 -0.69 -3.17
CA PRO A 243 19.51 -0.14 -2.58
C PRO A 243 18.96 -0.97 -1.41
N VAL A 244 19.26 -2.27 -1.34
CA VAL A 244 18.65 -3.21 -0.40
C VAL A 244 19.71 -3.88 0.48
N ASN A 245 19.45 -3.95 1.78
CA ASN A 245 20.35 -4.60 2.74
C ASN A 245 20.30 -6.13 2.63
N LEU A 246 21.39 -6.79 3.05
CA LEU A 246 21.54 -8.24 3.00
C LEU A 246 20.47 -8.99 3.78
N ALA A 247 20.11 -8.52 4.98
CA ALA A 247 19.11 -9.18 5.82
C ALA A 247 17.75 -9.25 5.12
N ALA A 248 17.36 -8.19 4.40
CA ALA A 248 16.14 -8.17 3.61
C ALA A 248 16.16 -9.20 2.46
N LEU A 249 17.29 -9.31 1.73
CA LEU A 249 17.45 -10.29 0.65
C LEU A 249 17.36 -11.73 1.17
N VAL A 250 18.05 -12.03 2.27
CA VAL A 250 18.03 -13.35 2.92
C VAL A 250 16.65 -13.69 3.44
N ALA A 251 15.98 -12.73 4.09
CA ALA A 251 14.63 -12.91 4.62
C ALA A 251 13.60 -13.16 3.51
N ALA A 252 13.66 -12.39 2.42
CA ALA A 252 12.74 -12.57 1.30
C ALA A 252 12.93 -13.94 0.63
N ALA A 253 14.18 -14.35 0.40
CA ALA A 253 14.48 -15.66 -0.15
C ALA A 253 13.94 -16.80 0.72
N ALA A 254 13.99 -16.64 2.05
CA ALA A 254 13.43 -17.60 3.00
C ALA A 254 11.88 -17.57 3.02
N ALA A 255 11.27 -16.38 2.93
CA ALA A 255 9.82 -16.21 2.91
C ALA A 255 9.19 -16.85 1.67
N ILE A 256 9.73 -16.58 0.47
CA ILE A 256 9.23 -17.18 -0.77
C ILE A 256 9.50 -18.69 -0.85
N GLY A 257 10.48 -19.19 -0.10
CA GLY A 257 10.76 -20.63 0.09
C GLY A 257 9.71 -21.35 0.96
N ASP A 258 8.82 -20.61 1.61
CA ASP A 258 7.70 -21.14 2.43
C ASP A 258 6.34 -20.59 1.93
N PRO A 259 5.95 -20.92 0.68
CA PRO A 259 4.73 -20.39 0.09
C PRO A 259 3.46 -20.88 0.80
N GLY A 260 3.54 -22.00 1.52
CA GLY A 260 2.45 -22.53 2.34
C GLY A 260 2.03 -21.57 3.43
N ARG A 261 2.99 -20.97 4.13
CA ARG A 261 2.75 -19.97 5.18
C ARG A 261 2.07 -18.72 4.63
N MET A 262 2.56 -18.19 3.51
CA MET A 262 1.94 -17.01 2.89
C MET A 262 0.51 -17.30 2.41
N ARG A 263 0.27 -18.45 1.75
CA ARG A 263 -1.09 -18.85 1.34
C ARG A 263 -2.03 -19.02 2.52
N ALA A 264 -1.58 -19.64 3.62
CA ALA A 264 -2.39 -19.79 4.83
C ALA A 264 -2.76 -18.42 5.43
N TYR A 265 -1.82 -17.47 5.47
CA TYR A 265 -2.08 -16.12 5.94
C TYR A 265 -3.09 -15.39 5.04
N VAL A 266 -2.95 -15.47 3.73
CA VAL A 266 -3.91 -14.88 2.77
C VAL A 266 -5.32 -15.46 2.96
N ALA A 267 -5.43 -16.78 3.09
CA ALA A 267 -6.72 -17.46 3.33
C ALA A 267 -7.36 -16.99 4.65
N GLU A 268 -6.57 -16.89 5.72
CA GLU A 268 -7.06 -16.39 7.00
C GLU A 268 -7.52 -14.94 6.93
N VAL A 269 -6.77 -14.05 6.28
CA VAL A 269 -7.16 -12.65 6.04
C VAL A 269 -8.47 -12.57 5.26
N LYS A 270 -8.62 -13.31 4.16
CA LYS A 270 -9.86 -13.35 3.37
C LYS A 270 -11.05 -13.80 4.23
N ARG A 271 -10.89 -14.84 5.04
CA ARG A 271 -11.92 -15.35 5.96
C ARG A 271 -12.28 -14.32 7.04
N LEU A 272 -11.28 -13.73 7.69
CA LEU A 272 -11.50 -12.74 8.76
C LEU A 272 -12.16 -11.48 8.24
N ARG A 273 -11.80 -11.03 7.06
CA ARG A 273 -12.39 -9.84 6.43
C ARG A 273 -13.90 -10.00 6.23
N VAL A 274 -14.35 -11.17 5.75
CA VAL A 274 -15.78 -11.48 5.59
C VAL A 274 -16.47 -11.54 6.95
N TRP A 275 -15.88 -12.23 7.90
CA TRP A 275 -16.44 -12.35 9.24
C TRP A 275 -16.55 -11.00 9.95
N VAL A 276 -15.49 -10.19 10.00
CA VAL A 276 -15.49 -8.88 10.66
C VAL A 276 -16.48 -7.93 9.98
N ALA A 277 -16.58 -7.94 8.65
CA ALA A 277 -17.56 -7.12 7.94
C ALA A 277 -19.00 -7.48 8.33
N LYS A 278 -19.33 -8.77 8.45
CA LYS A 278 -20.64 -9.25 8.93
C LYS A 278 -20.94 -8.77 10.35
N GLU A 279 -20.00 -8.97 11.28
CA GLU A 279 -20.14 -8.57 12.68
C GLU A 279 -20.34 -7.06 12.84
N LEU A 280 -19.61 -6.25 12.06
CA LEU A 280 -19.77 -4.79 12.06
C LEU A 280 -21.13 -4.38 11.47
N CYS A 281 -21.57 -5.04 10.39
CA CYS A 281 -22.89 -4.80 9.79
C CYS A 281 -24.03 -5.07 10.78
N GLU A 282 -23.94 -6.15 11.57
CA GLU A 282 -24.92 -6.48 12.63
C GLU A 282 -24.97 -5.41 13.72
N LEU A 283 -23.88 -4.68 13.94
CA LEU A 283 -23.82 -3.52 14.83
C LEU A 283 -24.32 -2.22 14.16
N GLY A 284 -24.73 -2.26 12.90
CA GLY A 284 -25.17 -1.07 12.16
C GLY A 284 -24.03 -0.21 11.60
N VAL A 285 -22.80 -0.74 11.55
CA VAL A 285 -21.63 -0.07 10.98
C VAL A 285 -21.56 -0.38 9.49
N ARG A 286 -21.46 0.63 8.65
CA ARG A 286 -21.27 0.45 7.21
C ARG A 286 -19.84 0.03 6.92
N THR A 287 -19.67 -1.04 6.13
CA THR A 287 -18.36 -1.49 5.63
C THR A 287 -18.33 -1.45 4.11
N TYR A 288 -17.12 -1.38 3.54
CA TYR A 288 -16.92 -1.35 2.10
C TYR A 288 -16.19 -2.62 1.65
N PRO A 289 -16.55 -3.21 0.49
CA PRO A 289 -15.82 -4.35 -0.06
C PRO A 289 -14.33 -4.05 -0.17
N SER A 290 -13.51 -5.01 0.23
CA SER A 290 -12.05 -4.84 0.20
C SER A 290 -11.36 -6.06 -0.39
N ALA A 291 -10.35 -5.81 -1.23
CA ALA A 291 -9.43 -6.84 -1.75
C ALA A 291 -8.05 -6.80 -1.06
N GLY A 292 -7.85 -5.92 -0.05
CA GLY A 292 -6.60 -5.82 0.74
C GLY A 292 -6.63 -6.67 2.02
N ASN A 293 -5.60 -6.53 2.85
CA ASN A 293 -5.56 -7.12 4.20
C ASN A 293 -6.17 -6.20 5.27
N PHE A 294 -7.14 -5.42 4.89
CA PHE A 294 -7.85 -4.47 5.74
C PHE A 294 -9.30 -4.32 5.30
N LEU A 295 -10.08 -3.65 6.12
CA LEU A 295 -11.46 -3.26 5.86
C LEU A 295 -11.62 -1.77 6.12
N LEU A 296 -12.32 -1.05 5.22
CA LEU A 296 -12.79 0.29 5.47
C LEU A 296 -14.18 0.23 6.09
N ALA A 297 -14.37 0.92 7.22
CA ALA A 297 -15.64 1.00 7.93
C ALA A 297 -16.00 2.45 8.25
N ASP A 298 -17.30 2.73 8.30
CA ASP A 298 -17.85 4.04 8.64
C ASP A 298 -18.73 3.92 9.88
N PHE A 299 -18.24 4.47 10.98
CA PHE A 299 -18.91 4.53 12.28
C PHE A 299 -19.72 5.82 12.48
N GLY A 300 -19.73 6.70 11.46
CA GLY A 300 -20.40 7.99 11.55
C GLY A 300 -19.80 8.94 12.60
N PRO A 301 -20.51 10.01 12.95
CA PRO A 301 -19.98 11.10 13.79
C PRO A 301 -19.42 10.69 15.15
N THR A 302 -19.89 9.57 15.72
CA THR A 302 -19.44 9.06 17.04
C THR A 302 -18.17 8.19 16.94
N GLY A 303 -17.75 7.83 15.72
CA GLY A 303 -16.58 6.99 15.45
C GLY A 303 -15.28 7.50 16.09
N PRO A 304 -14.89 8.77 15.94
CA PRO A 304 -13.63 9.29 16.49
C PRO A 304 -13.54 9.16 18.03
N ALA A 305 -14.67 9.25 18.75
CA ALA A 305 -14.69 9.01 20.18
C ALA A 305 -14.46 7.52 20.53
N LEU A 306 -15.02 6.61 19.74
CA LEU A 306 -14.77 5.17 19.85
C LEU A 306 -13.29 4.87 19.60
N PHE A 307 -12.69 5.42 18.54
CA PHE A 307 -11.28 5.12 18.16
C PHE A 307 -10.31 5.52 19.26
N ARG A 308 -10.50 6.70 19.89
CA ARG A 308 -9.71 7.12 21.08
C ARG A 308 -9.89 6.17 22.27
N LYS A 309 -11.11 5.67 22.53
CA LYS A 309 -11.33 4.68 23.60
C LYS A 309 -10.64 3.36 23.32
N LEU A 310 -10.66 2.89 22.06
CA LEU A 310 -9.98 1.66 21.68
C LEU A 310 -8.45 1.80 21.79
N GLU A 311 -7.90 2.96 21.39
CA GLU A 311 -6.50 3.29 21.57
C GLU A 311 -6.08 3.28 23.04
N GLY A 312 -6.89 3.89 23.94
CA GLY A 312 -6.69 3.85 25.39
C GLY A 312 -6.78 2.45 26.00
N LYS A 313 -7.39 1.49 25.27
CA LYS A 313 -7.47 0.06 25.63
C LYS A 313 -6.42 -0.81 24.89
N GLY A 314 -5.44 -0.18 24.27
CA GLY A 314 -4.34 -0.86 23.61
C GLY A 314 -4.63 -1.39 22.21
N ILE A 315 -5.69 -0.93 21.52
CA ILE A 315 -5.96 -1.30 20.12
C ILE A 315 -5.79 -0.08 19.22
N LEU A 316 -4.86 -0.17 18.29
CA LEU A 316 -4.58 0.88 17.30
C LEU A 316 -5.37 0.63 16.00
N LEU A 317 -6.17 1.60 15.59
CA LEU A 317 -6.86 1.63 14.31
C LEU A 317 -6.39 2.84 13.49
N ARG A 318 -6.53 2.79 12.17
CA ARG A 318 -6.20 3.94 11.33
C ARG A 318 -7.41 4.83 11.11
N ASP A 319 -7.56 5.85 11.94
CA ASP A 319 -8.58 6.89 11.75
C ASP A 319 -8.36 7.61 10.41
N ARG A 320 -9.43 7.67 9.60
CA ARG A 320 -9.47 8.31 8.27
C ARG A 320 -10.43 9.50 8.25
N SER A 321 -10.82 9.99 9.41
CA SER A 321 -11.80 11.09 9.52
C SER A 321 -11.32 12.38 8.85
N LYS A 322 -10.01 12.61 8.79
CA LYS A 322 -9.43 13.83 8.19
C LYS A 322 -9.59 13.91 6.68
N ASP A 323 -9.56 12.79 5.99
CA ASP A 323 -9.53 12.72 4.52
C ASP A 323 -10.79 12.12 3.90
N MET A 324 -11.59 11.40 4.69
CA MET A 324 -12.79 10.72 4.20
C MET A 324 -14.09 11.20 4.85
N GLY A 325 -14.01 11.93 5.96
CA GLY A 325 -15.14 12.36 6.75
C GLY A 325 -15.22 11.65 8.10
N SER A 326 -15.89 12.30 9.06
CA SER A 326 -15.96 11.84 10.45
C SER A 326 -16.50 10.42 10.57
N GLY A 327 -15.72 9.56 11.24
CA GLY A 327 -16.10 8.17 11.53
C GLY A 327 -15.55 7.12 10.57
N PHE A 328 -14.90 7.52 9.48
CA PHE A 328 -14.19 6.56 8.64
C PHE A 328 -12.94 6.03 9.35
N VAL A 329 -12.78 4.71 9.32
CA VAL A 329 -11.62 4.02 9.88
C VAL A 329 -11.20 2.86 8.99
N ARG A 330 -9.88 2.69 8.82
CA ARG A 330 -9.33 1.49 8.21
C ARG A 330 -8.86 0.54 9.31
N ILE A 331 -9.33 -0.72 9.24
CA ILE A 331 -9.05 -1.78 10.19
C ILE A 331 -8.22 -2.84 9.49
N THR A 332 -6.97 -3.05 9.93
CA THR A 332 -6.14 -4.16 9.46
C THR A 332 -6.72 -5.49 9.94
N MET A 333 -6.72 -6.51 9.10
CA MET A 333 -7.05 -7.88 9.52
C MET A 333 -5.85 -8.47 10.26
N GLY A 334 -5.96 -8.52 11.57
CA GLY A 334 -5.00 -9.16 12.47
C GLY A 334 -5.23 -10.65 12.59
N THR A 335 -4.75 -11.26 13.67
CA THR A 335 -5.06 -12.66 14.01
C THR A 335 -6.52 -12.84 14.43
N SER A 336 -7.03 -14.07 14.39
CA SER A 336 -8.39 -14.37 14.90
C SER A 336 -8.61 -13.90 16.33
N GLU A 337 -7.60 -13.94 17.18
CA GLU A 337 -7.68 -13.48 18.57
C GLU A 337 -7.80 -11.96 18.65
N GLU A 338 -6.94 -11.23 17.92
CA GLU A 338 -6.97 -9.76 17.86
C GLU A 338 -8.32 -9.26 17.31
N MET A 339 -8.89 -9.94 16.29
CA MET A 339 -10.21 -9.58 15.76
C MET A 339 -11.33 -9.83 16.76
N ARG A 340 -11.31 -10.93 17.52
CA ARG A 340 -12.28 -11.18 18.61
C ARG A 340 -12.18 -10.10 19.69
N GLN A 341 -10.96 -9.75 20.10
CA GLN A 341 -10.72 -8.70 21.09
C GLN A 341 -11.28 -7.35 20.61
N LEU A 342 -10.98 -6.96 19.36
CA LEU A 342 -11.50 -5.74 18.75
C LEU A 342 -13.03 -5.71 18.76
N LEU A 343 -13.68 -6.76 18.24
CA LEU A 343 -15.15 -6.84 18.16
C LEU A 343 -15.82 -6.83 19.54
N LYS A 344 -15.23 -7.51 20.53
CA LYS A 344 -15.70 -7.47 21.92
C LYS A 344 -15.70 -6.04 22.48
N LEU A 345 -14.62 -5.29 22.24
CA LEU A 345 -14.50 -3.91 22.70
C LEU A 345 -15.43 -2.97 21.92
N ILE A 346 -15.59 -3.15 20.62
CA ILE A 346 -16.56 -2.37 19.82
C ILE A 346 -17.95 -2.59 20.35
N ARG A 347 -18.41 -3.81 20.58
CA ARG A 347 -19.74 -4.10 21.14
C ARG A 347 -19.98 -3.45 22.50
N LYS A 348 -18.92 -3.37 23.34
CA LYS A 348 -19.01 -2.74 24.66
C LYS A 348 -19.06 -1.22 24.60
N GLU A 349 -18.24 -0.62 23.75
CA GLU A 349 -18.01 0.84 23.74
C GLU A 349 -18.79 1.60 22.67
N TRP A 350 -19.24 0.87 21.60
CA TRP A 350 -19.97 1.45 20.49
C TRP A 350 -21.44 1.68 20.86
N LYS A 351 -21.87 2.91 20.69
CA LYS A 351 -23.29 3.26 20.74
C LYS A 351 -23.60 3.97 19.42
N PRO A 352 -24.40 3.35 18.52
CA PRO A 352 -24.79 4.01 17.28
C PRO A 352 -25.53 5.30 17.64
N ALA A 353 -25.25 6.38 16.89
CA ALA A 353 -26.10 7.58 16.97
C ALA A 353 -27.53 7.17 16.66
N ALA A 354 -28.52 7.74 17.39
CA ALA A 354 -29.94 7.50 17.14
C ALA A 354 -30.19 7.68 15.62
N ARG A 355 -30.77 6.67 14.96
CA ARG A 355 -31.07 6.72 13.52
C ARG A 355 -31.87 8.00 13.24
N VAL A 356 -31.26 8.94 12.52
CA VAL A 356 -32.06 10.00 11.87
C VAL A 356 -32.96 9.24 10.89
N ARG A 357 -34.28 9.25 11.14
CA ARG A 357 -35.28 8.66 10.23
C ARG A 357 -35.03 9.26 8.84
N PRO A 358 -34.98 8.45 7.77
CA PRO A 358 -34.93 9.02 6.43
C PRO A 358 -36.12 9.96 6.29
N LEU A 359 -35.85 11.20 5.83
CA LEU A 359 -36.89 12.10 5.39
C LEU A 359 -37.76 11.34 4.39
N GLN A 360 -39.03 11.10 4.73
CA GLN A 360 -40.02 10.64 3.77
C GLN A 360 -40.12 11.73 2.71
N THR A 361 -39.58 11.47 1.52
CA THR A 361 -39.90 12.28 0.35
C THR A 361 -41.35 12.00 0.00
N ASN A 362 -42.19 12.98 0.25
CA ASN A 362 -43.52 13.08 -0.37
C ASN A 362 -43.39 13.28 -1.87
#